data_cef3965bb5ad2e13f6b404442d028ea9
#
_entry.id   cef3965bb5ad2e13f6b404442d028ea9
#
_cell.length_a   1.000
_cell.length_b   1.000
_cell.length_c   1.000
_cell.angle_alpha   90.00
_cell.angle_beta   90.00
_cell.angle_gamma   90.00
#
_symmetry.space_group_name_H-M   'P 1'
#
loop_
_entity.id
_entity.type
_entity.pdbx_description
1 polymer ?
#
loop_
_entity_poly.entity_id
_entity_poly.type
_entity_poly.pdbx_seq_one_letter_code
_entity_poly.pdbx_strand_id
1 'polypeptide(L)'
;VADAVVSRHYPDFVSIRLIEKRPFALWQVGSSTVMVERDGDVIEGVEPSISDRLPLIIGPGAPEIAVPMLDLLDQQRAVRARLQAVERISERRWDLILDRGIRVRLPELGWEEQLAELERLIVDRGVLERDLEIIDLRFPDSYIFQLHNGDSRPMPRETPV
;
A
#
# COMPACT_ATOMS: atom_id res chain seq x y z
N VAL A 1 23.40 -6.67 -1.09
CA VAL A 1 23.70 -7.62 -2.18
C VAL A 1 22.82 -8.84 -1.99
N ALA A 2 22.01 -9.22 -2.99
CA ALA A 2 21.21 -10.44 -2.94
C ALA A 2 22.07 -11.68 -3.24
N ASP A 3 22.96 -11.55 -4.21
CA ASP A 3 23.83 -12.65 -4.62
C ASP A 3 25.11 -12.11 -5.27
N ALA A 4 26.17 -12.92 -5.30
CA ALA A 4 27.43 -12.60 -5.95
C ALA A 4 27.93 -13.81 -6.75
N VAL A 5 27.92 -13.70 -8.05
CA VAL A 5 28.46 -14.73 -8.93
C VAL A 5 29.92 -14.40 -9.23
N VAL A 6 30.83 -15.25 -8.76
CA VAL A 6 32.27 -15.11 -9.02
C VAL A 6 32.70 -16.15 -10.06
N SER A 7 33.18 -15.67 -11.19
CA SER A 7 33.72 -16.51 -12.27
C SER A 7 35.21 -16.24 -12.46
N ARG A 8 36.02 -17.28 -12.39
CA ARG A 8 37.46 -17.20 -12.62
C ARG A 8 37.81 -17.63 -14.04
N HIS A 9 38.44 -16.74 -14.76
CA HIS A 9 38.97 -17.02 -16.13
C HIS A 9 40.49 -17.00 -16.07
N TYR A 10 41.08 -18.16 -16.35
CA TYR A 10 42.56 -18.28 -16.44
C TYR A 10 43.09 -17.54 -17.68
N PRO A 11 44.32 -16.95 -17.61
CA PRO A 11 45.22 -16.97 -16.46
C PRO A 11 44.96 -15.82 -15.43
N ASP A 12 44.41 -14.66 -15.81
CA ASP A 12 44.52 -13.44 -14.97
C ASP A 12 43.20 -12.66 -14.76
N PHE A 13 42.06 -13.25 -15.03
CA PHE A 13 40.77 -12.53 -14.97
C PHE A 13 39.81 -13.13 -13.96
N VAL A 14 39.27 -12.28 -13.05
CA VAL A 14 38.15 -12.63 -12.17
C VAL A 14 36.99 -11.71 -12.48
N SER A 15 35.86 -12.29 -12.84
CA SER A 15 34.60 -11.57 -13.02
C SER A 15 33.73 -11.73 -11.79
N ILE A 16 33.29 -10.61 -11.23
CA ILE A 16 32.33 -10.59 -10.11
C ILE A 16 31.08 -9.90 -10.60
N ARG A 17 29.96 -10.65 -10.62
CA ARG A 17 28.64 -10.11 -10.90
C ARG A 17 27.89 -10.01 -9.59
N LEU A 18 27.55 -8.80 -9.18
CA LEU A 18 26.72 -8.53 -8.01
C LEU A 18 25.26 -8.43 -8.45
N ILE A 19 24.39 -9.11 -7.72
CA ILE A 19 22.95 -8.95 -7.81
C ILE A 19 22.52 -8.16 -6.59
N GLU A 20 22.05 -6.95 -6.80
CA GLU A 20 21.60 -6.08 -5.71
C GLU A 20 20.13 -6.38 -5.36
N LYS A 21 19.83 -6.35 -4.06
CA LYS A 21 18.45 -6.38 -3.57
C LYS A 21 17.72 -5.13 -4.03
N ARG A 22 16.45 -5.31 -4.44
CA ARG A 22 15.60 -4.21 -4.91
C ARG A 22 14.51 -3.95 -3.89
N PRO A 23 14.55 -2.80 -3.19
CA PRO A 23 13.49 -2.43 -2.27
C PRO A 23 12.16 -2.30 -3.02
N PHE A 24 11.13 -2.93 -2.48
CA PHE A 24 9.77 -2.88 -3.01
C PHE A 24 8.85 -2.03 -2.13
N ALA A 25 8.99 -2.17 -0.82
CA ALA A 25 8.19 -1.45 0.16
C ALA A 25 8.95 -1.24 1.47
N LEU A 26 8.44 -0.37 2.31
CA LEU A 26 8.79 -0.27 3.72
C LEU A 26 7.80 -1.09 4.53
N TRP A 27 8.27 -1.87 5.48
CA TRP A 27 7.41 -2.65 6.38
C TRP A 27 7.60 -2.21 7.81
N GLN A 28 6.49 -1.79 8.45
CA GLN A 28 6.49 -1.43 9.86
C GLN A 28 6.10 -2.64 10.72
N VAL A 29 7.02 -3.03 11.59
CA VAL A 29 6.86 -4.11 12.57
C VAL A 29 7.06 -3.52 13.96
N GLY A 30 5.98 -3.37 14.73
CA GLY A 30 6.05 -2.68 16.02
C GLY A 30 6.56 -1.26 15.87
N SER A 31 7.69 -0.95 16.48
CA SER A 31 8.33 0.37 16.41
C SER A 31 9.43 0.47 15.34
N SER A 32 9.74 -0.61 14.66
CA SER A 32 10.81 -0.67 13.66
C SER A 32 10.24 -0.63 12.25
N THR A 33 10.95 0.03 11.34
CA THR A 33 10.65 0.03 9.91
C THR A 33 11.84 -0.57 9.17
N VAL A 34 11.57 -1.54 8.32
CA VAL A 34 12.58 -2.22 7.49
C VAL A 34 12.20 -2.16 6.02
N MET A 35 13.18 -2.30 5.14
CA MET A 35 12.91 -2.45 3.70
C MET A 35 12.64 -3.92 3.38
N VAL A 36 11.71 -4.17 2.46
CA VAL A 36 11.40 -5.50 1.97
C VAL A 36 11.46 -5.55 0.45
N GLU A 37 11.85 -6.71 -0.07
CA GLU A 37 11.78 -7.06 -1.48
C GLU A 37 10.35 -7.49 -1.86
N ARG A 38 10.10 -7.70 -3.14
CA ARG A 38 8.76 -8.05 -3.67
C ARG A 38 8.26 -9.43 -3.20
N ASP A 39 9.15 -10.34 -2.87
CA ASP A 39 8.85 -11.67 -2.30
C ASP A 39 8.59 -11.65 -0.78
N GLY A 40 8.73 -10.47 -0.16
CA GLY A 40 8.54 -10.27 1.27
C GLY A 40 9.82 -10.37 2.09
N ASP A 41 10.95 -10.69 1.48
CA ASP A 41 12.23 -10.83 2.17
C ASP A 41 12.74 -9.47 2.68
N VAL A 42 13.22 -9.46 3.92
CA VAL A 42 13.79 -8.26 4.55
C VAL A 42 15.17 -7.96 3.98
N ILE A 43 15.40 -6.70 3.66
CA ILE A 43 16.72 -6.18 3.27
C ILE A 43 17.46 -5.75 4.53
N GLU A 44 18.39 -6.57 4.98
CA GLU A 44 19.18 -6.27 6.18
C GLU A 44 20.28 -5.23 5.92
N GLY A 45 20.64 -4.51 6.98
CA GLY A 45 21.80 -3.59 6.98
C GLY A 45 21.60 -2.30 6.18
N VAL A 46 20.35 -2.00 5.79
CA VAL A 46 20.00 -0.75 5.13
C VAL A 46 18.94 -0.03 5.97
N GLU A 47 19.26 1.18 6.40
CA GLU A 47 18.27 2.03 7.07
C GLU A 47 17.40 2.70 6.01
N PRO A 48 16.05 2.67 6.19
CA PRO A 48 15.13 3.37 5.30
C PRO A 48 15.44 4.87 5.26
N SER A 49 15.59 5.41 4.07
CA SER A 49 15.77 6.84 3.87
C SER A 49 14.43 7.51 3.54
N ILE A 50 14.24 8.75 4.01
CA ILE A 50 13.07 9.57 3.68
C ILE A 50 12.97 9.83 2.16
N SER A 51 14.08 9.71 1.44
CA SER A 51 14.12 9.81 -0.03
C SER A 51 13.53 8.59 -0.75
N ASP A 52 13.39 7.48 -0.04
CA ASP A 52 12.80 6.27 -0.61
C ASP A 52 11.27 6.43 -0.62
N ARG A 53 10.75 6.83 -1.77
CA ARG A 53 9.29 6.98 -1.99
C ARG A 53 8.58 5.62 -2.10
N LEU A 54 8.96 4.69 -1.23
CA LEU A 54 8.37 3.37 -1.18
C LEU A 54 7.04 3.41 -0.41
N PRO A 55 6.07 2.59 -0.79
CA PRO A 55 4.84 2.46 -0.02
C PRO A 55 5.14 1.85 1.35
N LEU A 56 4.47 2.35 2.39
CA LEU A 56 4.55 1.79 3.73
C LEU A 56 3.49 0.70 3.91
N ILE A 57 3.93 -0.47 4.35
CA ILE A 57 3.09 -1.61 4.71
C ILE A 57 3.10 -1.75 6.24
N ILE A 58 1.93 -1.93 6.85
CA ILE A 58 1.78 -2.07 8.29
C ILE A 58 1.05 -3.38 8.60
N GLY A 59 1.51 -4.08 9.62
CA GLY A 59 0.86 -5.26 10.17
C GLY A 59 1.66 -6.56 10.01
N PRO A 60 1.33 -7.57 10.83
CA PRO A 60 2.02 -8.85 10.81
C PRO A 60 1.76 -9.61 9.51
N GLY A 61 2.80 -10.24 8.94
CA GLY A 61 2.73 -11.03 7.71
C GLY A 61 2.19 -10.24 6.49
N ALA A 62 2.29 -8.91 6.54
CA ALA A 62 1.74 -8.07 5.49
C ALA A 62 2.57 -8.09 4.19
N PRO A 63 3.92 -8.13 4.22
CA PRO A 63 4.72 -8.06 3.00
C PRO A 63 4.44 -9.19 2.01
N GLU A 64 4.28 -10.43 2.48
CA GLU A 64 4.10 -11.62 1.64
C GLU A 64 2.81 -11.57 0.81
N ILE A 65 1.83 -10.80 1.27
CA ILE A 65 0.51 -10.71 0.60
C ILE A 65 0.18 -9.30 0.08
N ALA A 66 1.07 -8.33 0.30
CA ALA A 66 0.82 -6.95 -0.11
C ALA A 66 0.99 -6.70 -1.62
N VAL A 67 1.69 -7.60 -2.32
CA VAL A 67 2.03 -7.40 -3.75
C VAL A 67 0.79 -7.15 -4.61
N PRO A 68 -0.27 -7.96 -4.59
CA PRO A 68 -1.46 -7.68 -5.39
C PRO A 68 -2.12 -6.34 -5.07
N MET A 69 -2.13 -5.96 -3.78
CA MET A 69 -2.67 -4.68 -3.33
C MET A 69 -1.85 -3.51 -3.90
N LEU A 70 -0.53 -3.57 -3.77
CA LEU A 70 0.35 -2.50 -4.24
C LEU A 70 0.35 -2.38 -5.75
N ASP A 71 0.34 -3.51 -6.48
CA ASP A 71 0.25 -3.53 -7.94
C ASP A 71 -1.05 -2.89 -8.45
N LEU A 72 -2.16 -3.15 -7.76
CA LEU A 72 -3.43 -2.55 -8.15
C LEU A 72 -3.48 -1.06 -7.77
N LEU A 73 -2.93 -0.68 -6.62
CA LEU A 73 -2.81 0.73 -6.21
C LEU A 73 -1.97 1.55 -7.20
N ASP A 74 -0.95 0.97 -7.80
CA ASP A 74 -0.15 1.66 -8.82
C ASP A 74 -0.95 1.98 -10.10
N GLN A 75 -2.07 1.27 -10.32
CA GLN A 75 -3.00 1.55 -11.42
C GLN A 75 -4.03 2.63 -11.06
N GLN A 76 -4.27 2.89 -9.77
CA GLN A 76 -5.21 3.88 -9.25
C GLN A 76 -4.48 5.18 -8.93
N ARG A 77 -4.30 6.04 -9.92
CA ARG A 77 -3.39 7.20 -9.83
C ARG A 77 -3.78 8.21 -8.76
N ALA A 78 -5.07 8.50 -8.61
CA ALA A 78 -5.52 9.49 -7.63
C ALA A 78 -5.41 8.96 -6.20
N VAL A 79 -5.74 7.66 -5.99
CA VAL A 79 -5.52 6.98 -4.71
C VAL A 79 -4.02 6.93 -4.39
N ARG A 80 -3.21 6.48 -5.37
CA ARG A 80 -1.75 6.33 -5.20
C ARG A 80 -1.06 7.64 -4.84
N ALA A 81 -1.49 8.75 -5.44
CA ALA A 81 -0.93 10.08 -5.17
C ALA A 81 -1.17 10.57 -3.73
N ARG A 82 -2.18 10.03 -3.05
CA ARG A 82 -2.57 10.40 -1.69
C ARG A 82 -2.22 9.33 -0.64
N LEU A 83 -1.75 8.15 -1.10
CA LEU A 83 -1.46 7.00 -0.24
C LEU A 83 -0.22 7.26 0.62
N GLN A 84 -0.36 7.07 1.92
CA GLN A 84 0.73 7.05 2.88
C GLN A 84 1.11 5.64 3.29
N ALA A 85 0.11 4.79 3.59
CA ALA A 85 0.34 3.42 4.00
C ALA A 85 -0.83 2.50 3.64
N VAL A 86 -0.53 1.19 3.59
CA VAL A 86 -1.52 0.11 3.60
C VAL A 86 -1.37 -0.66 4.90
N GLU A 87 -2.46 -0.85 5.61
CA GLU A 87 -2.46 -1.53 6.91
C GLU A 87 -3.27 -2.82 6.84
N ARG A 88 -2.66 -3.93 7.24
CA ARG A 88 -3.32 -5.22 7.33
C ARG A 88 -4.01 -5.36 8.69
N ILE A 89 -5.33 -5.38 8.68
CA ILE A 89 -6.15 -5.45 9.89
C ILE A 89 -6.57 -6.88 10.18
N SER A 90 -6.21 -7.37 11.39
CA SER A 90 -6.56 -8.71 11.88
C SER A 90 -6.21 -9.83 10.88
N GLU A 91 -5.14 -9.64 10.12
CA GLU A 91 -4.63 -10.57 9.10
C GLU A 91 -5.64 -10.94 7.98
N ARG A 92 -6.70 -10.16 7.80
CA ARG A 92 -7.79 -10.49 6.87
C ARG A 92 -8.09 -9.41 5.84
N ARG A 93 -8.16 -8.14 6.26
CA ARG A 93 -8.57 -7.04 5.39
C ARG A 93 -7.49 -5.96 5.34
N TRP A 94 -7.63 -5.07 4.38
CA TRP A 94 -6.78 -3.93 4.21
C TRP A 94 -7.52 -2.63 4.54
N ASP A 95 -6.85 -1.76 5.26
CA ASP A 95 -7.20 -0.37 5.38
C ASP A 95 -6.10 0.45 4.65
N LEU A 96 -6.51 1.53 3.96
CA LEU A 96 -5.57 2.48 3.39
C LEU A 96 -5.49 3.69 4.31
N ILE A 97 -4.29 4.22 4.46
CA ILE A 97 -4.06 5.50 5.14
C ILE A 97 -3.65 6.49 4.06
N LEU A 98 -4.50 7.49 3.84
CA LEU A 98 -4.26 8.57 2.89
C LEU A 98 -3.69 9.80 3.60
N ASP A 99 -3.31 10.81 2.82
CA ASP A 99 -2.88 12.10 3.36
C ASP A 99 -3.94 12.70 4.29
N ARG A 100 -3.52 13.62 5.16
CA ARG A 100 -4.33 14.17 6.26
C ARG A 100 -4.88 13.12 7.25
N GLY A 101 -4.36 11.88 7.20
CA GLY A 101 -4.76 10.81 8.10
C GLY A 101 -6.12 10.16 7.78
N ILE A 102 -6.67 10.40 6.59
CA ILE A 102 -7.94 9.79 6.18
C ILE A 102 -7.75 8.28 6.08
N ARG A 103 -8.59 7.53 6.79
CA ARG A 103 -8.59 6.06 6.78
C ARG A 103 -9.66 5.55 5.82
N VAL A 104 -9.26 4.73 4.86
CA VAL A 104 -10.19 4.01 3.99
C VAL A 104 -10.27 2.56 4.41
N ARG A 105 -11.46 2.09 4.77
CA ARG A 105 -11.71 0.70 5.17
C ARG A 105 -12.20 -0.10 3.98
N LEU A 106 -11.42 -1.11 3.60
CA LEU A 106 -11.78 -2.01 2.52
C LEU A 106 -12.42 -3.30 3.05
N PRO A 107 -13.31 -3.95 2.29
CA PRO A 107 -13.83 -5.26 2.65
C PRO A 107 -12.73 -6.33 2.59
N GLU A 108 -12.98 -7.48 3.20
CA GLU A 108 -12.09 -8.64 3.13
C GLU A 108 -12.07 -9.26 1.71
N LEU A 109 -13.23 -9.29 1.06
CA LEU A 109 -13.41 -9.79 -0.30
C LEU A 109 -13.95 -8.68 -1.20
N GLY A 110 -13.50 -8.65 -2.47
CA GLY A 110 -13.93 -7.63 -3.44
C GLY A 110 -13.32 -6.25 -3.18
N TRP A 111 -12.19 -6.20 -2.50
CA TRP A 111 -11.47 -4.95 -2.25
C TRP A 111 -10.91 -4.33 -3.54
N GLU A 112 -10.68 -5.14 -4.56
CA GLU A 112 -10.18 -4.71 -5.86
C GLU A 112 -11.16 -3.74 -6.54
N GLU A 113 -12.43 -4.10 -6.57
CA GLU A 113 -13.50 -3.25 -7.10
C GLU A 113 -13.67 -1.98 -6.26
N GLN A 114 -13.44 -2.09 -4.93
CA GLN A 114 -13.52 -0.94 -4.05
C GLN A 114 -12.38 0.06 -4.25
N LEU A 115 -11.21 -0.38 -4.67
CA LEU A 115 -10.12 0.54 -5.05
C LEU A 115 -10.48 1.33 -6.31
N ALA A 116 -11.04 0.69 -7.32
CA ALA A 116 -11.50 1.37 -8.52
C ALA A 116 -12.64 2.36 -8.22
N GLU A 117 -13.52 2.00 -7.28
CA GLU A 117 -14.59 2.88 -6.84
C GLU A 117 -14.04 4.09 -6.06
N LEU A 118 -13.07 3.86 -5.18
CA LEU A 118 -12.39 4.94 -4.46
C LEU A 118 -11.75 5.94 -5.44
N GLU A 119 -11.07 5.43 -6.48
CA GLU A 119 -10.50 6.29 -7.54
C GLU A 119 -11.57 7.19 -8.15
N ARG A 120 -12.73 6.63 -8.51
CA ARG A 120 -13.86 7.39 -9.05
C ARG A 120 -14.40 8.42 -8.06
N LEU A 121 -14.55 8.05 -6.80
CA LEU A 121 -15.00 8.98 -5.75
C LEU A 121 -14.04 10.16 -5.59
N ILE A 122 -12.73 9.92 -5.72
CA ILE A 122 -11.73 10.99 -5.63
C ILE A 122 -11.77 11.87 -6.88
N VAL A 123 -11.74 11.28 -8.08
CA VAL A 123 -11.63 12.01 -9.35
C VAL A 123 -12.92 12.74 -9.68
N ASP A 124 -14.06 12.04 -9.63
CA ASP A 124 -15.33 12.56 -10.15
C ASP A 124 -16.10 13.38 -9.11
N ARG A 125 -15.93 13.06 -7.83
CA ARG A 125 -16.71 13.69 -6.75
C ARG A 125 -15.88 14.52 -5.79
N GLY A 126 -14.55 14.53 -5.91
CA GLY A 126 -13.66 15.30 -5.05
C GLY A 126 -13.86 15.01 -3.58
N VAL A 127 -14.12 13.74 -3.21
CA VAL A 127 -14.49 13.38 -1.82
C VAL A 127 -13.43 13.78 -0.81
N LEU A 128 -12.16 13.77 -1.21
CA LEU A 128 -11.04 14.13 -0.34
C LEU A 128 -10.92 15.64 -0.06
N GLU A 129 -11.69 16.49 -0.76
CA GLU A 129 -11.75 17.93 -0.45
C GLU A 129 -12.61 18.22 0.79
N ARG A 130 -13.31 17.21 1.29
CA ARG A 130 -14.12 17.31 2.51
C ARG A 130 -13.26 17.04 3.75
N ASP A 131 -13.76 17.45 4.91
CA ASP A 131 -13.13 17.19 6.20
C ASP A 131 -13.44 15.77 6.70
N LEU A 132 -12.87 14.78 6.02
CA LEU A 132 -13.12 13.36 6.27
C LEU A 132 -12.07 12.77 7.21
N GLU A 133 -12.53 11.93 8.13
CA GLU A 133 -11.71 11.05 8.96
C GLU A 133 -11.69 9.62 8.43
N ILE A 134 -12.87 9.09 8.06
CA ILE A 134 -13.01 7.72 7.58
C ILE A 134 -13.87 7.67 6.31
N ILE A 135 -13.43 6.86 5.37
CA ILE A 135 -14.22 6.38 4.22
C ILE A 135 -14.38 4.87 4.38
N ASP A 136 -15.60 4.41 4.66
CA ASP A 136 -15.87 2.98 4.84
C ASP A 136 -16.56 2.40 3.60
N LEU A 137 -15.84 1.54 2.89
CA LEU A 137 -16.26 0.90 1.66
C LEU A 137 -16.67 -0.57 1.84
N ARG A 138 -16.80 -1.03 3.08
CA ARG A 138 -17.12 -2.44 3.38
C ARG A 138 -18.57 -2.82 3.11
N PHE A 139 -19.43 -1.84 2.94
CA PHE A 139 -20.86 -2.09 2.70
C PHE A 139 -21.15 -2.19 1.21
N PRO A 140 -21.89 -3.24 0.76
CA PRO A 140 -22.12 -3.46 -0.66
C PRO A 140 -23.00 -2.38 -1.31
N ASP A 141 -23.93 -1.79 -0.55
CA ASP A 141 -24.97 -0.89 -1.09
C ASP A 141 -24.73 0.59 -0.77
N SER A 142 -23.70 0.91 0.03
CA SER A 142 -23.49 2.28 0.49
C SER A 142 -22.03 2.55 0.87
N TYR A 143 -21.65 3.82 0.79
CA TYR A 143 -20.42 4.34 1.40
C TYR A 143 -20.78 5.04 2.70
N ILE A 144 -19.95 4.88 3.73
CA ILE A 144 -20.11 5.67 4.95
C ILE A 144 -18.94 6.63 5.04
N PHE A 145 -19.24 7.92 5.06
CA PHE A 145 -18.25 8.97 5.29
C PHE A 145 -18.40 9.46 6.73
N GLN A 146 -17.32 9.36 7.49
CA GLN A 146 -17.23 9.93 8.83
C GLN A 146 -16.38 11.20 8.77
N LEU A 147 -16.92 12.27 9.34
CA LEU A 147 -16.26 13.55 9.45
C LEU A 147 -15.50 13.65 10.79
N HIS A 148 -14.50 14.51 10.88
CA HIS A 148 -13.74 14.74 12.11
C HIS A 148 -14.61 15.22 13.30
N ASN A 149 -15.78 15.82 13.04
CA ASN A 149 -16.73 16.20 14.09
C ASN A 149 -17.57 15.02 14.63
N GLY A 150 -17.34 13.79 14.13
CA GLY A 150 -18.07 12.59 14.52
C GLY A 150 -19.35 12.32 13.74
N ASP A 151 -19.78 13.21 12.85
CA ASP A 151 -20.94 13.00 12.01
C ASP A 151 -20.64 11.90 10.99
N SER A 152 -21.58 10.97 10.83
CA SER A 152 -21.51 9.90 9.83
C SER A 152 -22.65 10.05 8.84
N ARG A 153 -22.34 10.01 7.55
CA ARG A 153 -23.32 10.15 6.47
C ARG A 153 -23.23 8.96 5.51
N PRO A 154 -24.25 8.10 5.47
CA PRO A 154 -24.35 7.09 4.43
C PRO A 154 -24.68 7.76 3.09
N MET A 155 -23.99 7.34 2.03
CA MET A 155 -24.33 7.68 0.65
C MET A 155 -24.64 6.40 -0.11
N PRO A 156 -25.81 6.30 -0.76
CA PRO A 156 -26.11 5.14 -1.58
C PRO A 156 -25.16 5.05 -2.76
N ARG A 157 -24.85 3.84 -3.16
CA ARG A 157 -24.12 3.59 -4.42
C ARG A 157 -25.04 3.90 -5.59
N GLU A 158 -24.54 4.65 -6.55
CA GLU A 158 -25.25 4.78 -7.83
C GLU A 158 -25.12 3.46 -8.58
N THR A 159 -26.23 2.80 -8.81
CA THR A 159 -26.26 1.64 -9.71
C THR A 159 -26.01 2.17 -11.12
N PRO A 160 -24.98 1.66 -11.84
CA PRO A 160 -24.84 2.02 -13.24
C PRO A 160 -26.08 1.56 -14.02
N VAL A 161 -26.69 2.51 -14.75
CA VAL A 161 -27.82 2.26 -15.65
C VAL A 161 -27.33 1.56 -16.90
#